data_24b18a8fc9031a39c829091605da70ff
#
_entry.id   24b18a8fc9031a39c829091605da70ff
#
_cell.length_a   1.000
_cell.length_b   1.000
_cell.length_c   1.000
_cell.angle_alpha   90.00
_cell.angle_beta   90.00
_cell.angle_gamma   90.00
#
_symmetry.space_group_name_H-M   'P 1'
#
loop_
_entity.id
_entity.type
_entity.pdbx_description
1 polymer ?
#
loop_
_entity_poly.entity_id
_entity_poly.type
_entity_poly.pdbx_seq_one_letter_code
_entity_poly.pdbx_strand_id
1 'polypeptide(L)'
;MPADTGHRPPHRPPPRPDRIRRIDGGFAFLPNRFLHEGFFASLNHAERSLYLFLVLAGDRNGVSFYAYDRICDTLELTPDDYLVVRTSLLDKDLIAFDGGRFQVLSLPPAPTVSARRPLVTQEDFEAHDPATIRHIIRSSLDRRR
;
A
#
# COMPACT_ATOMS: atom_id res chain seq x y z
N MET A 1 -37.55 -15.25 1.07
CA MET A 1 -36.31 -14.54 0.85
C MET A 1 -36.50 -13.09 1.17
N PRO A 2 -35.88 -12.60 2.20
CA PRO A 2 -35.80 -11.17 2.31
C PRO A 2 -34.92 -10.72 1.17
N ALA A 3 -35.53 -10.23 0.10
CA ALA A 3 -34.82 -9.37 -0.75
C ALA A 3 -34.17 -8.33 0.15
N ASP A 4 -32.89 -8.18 0.08
CA ASP A 4 -32.27 -6.98 0.60
C ASP A 4 -33.04 -5.82 -0.03
N THR A 5 -34.00 -5.31 0.70
CA THR A 5 -34.57 -4.03 0.46
C THR A 5 -33.53 -3.00 0.89
N GLY A 6 -32.31 -3.19 0.43
CA GLY A 6 -31.33 -2.13 0.43
C GLY A 6 -32.02 -0.93 -0.17
N HIS A 7 -32.46 -0.07 0.73
CA HIS A 7 -33.17 1.13 0.38
C HIS A 7 -32.27 1.94 -0.53
N ARG A 8 -32.37 1.61 -1.83
CA ARG A 8 -31.70 2.40 -2.83
C ARG A 8 -32.32 3.79 -2.72
N PRO A 9 -31.54 4.79 -2.28
CA PRO A 9 -32.11 6.11 -2.14
C PRO A 9 -32.73 6.52 -3.46
N PRO A 10 -33.83 7.29 -3.43
CA PRO A 10 -34.44 7.77 -4.66
C PRO A 10 -33.37 8.40 -5.54
N HIS A 11 -33.45 8.17 -6.84
CA HIS A 11 -32.48 8.59 -7.83
C HIS A 11 -32.39 10.13 -7.80
N ARG A 12 -31.48 10.63 -6.96
CA ARG A 12 -31.16 12.07 -6.95
C ARG A 12 -29.97 12.31 -7.87
N PRO A 13 -29.96 13.42 -8.61
CA PRO A 13 -28.78 13.77 -9.36
C PRO A 13 -27.61 14.01 -8.40
N PRO A 14 -26.36 13.76 -8.82
CA PRO A 14 -25.20 14.08 -8.01
C PRO A 14 -25.16 15.58 -7.70
N PRO A 15 -24.54 16.01 -6.59
CA PRO A 15 -24.43 17.45 -6.23
C PRO A 15 -23.83 18.32 -7.33
N ARG A 16 -22.92 17.77 -8.12
CA ARG A 16 -22.26 18.46 -9.23
C ARG A 16 -22.40 17.60 -10.51
N PRO A 17 -23.56 17.64 -11.20
CA PRO A 17 -23.76 16.86 -12.44
C PRO A 17 -22.78 17.23 -13.55
N ASP A 18 -22.26 18.48 -13.53
CA ASP A 18 -21.27 19.00 -14.48
C ASP A 18 -19.86 18.45 -14.25
N ARG A 19 -19.58 17.80 -13.10
CA ARG A 19 -18.26 17.34 -12.70
C ARG A 19 -18.20 15.83 -12.42
N ILE A 20 -19.03 15.04 -13.08
CA ILE A 20 -18.97 13.59 -12.95
C ILE A 20 -17.59 13.09 -13.43
N ARG A 21 -16.95 12.28 -12.59
CA ARG A 21 -15.66 11.67 -12.94
C ARG A 21 -15.81 10.78 -14.17
N ARG A 22 -14.87 10.93 -15.07
CA ARG A 22 -14.72 10.05 -16.24
C ARG A 22 -13.29 9.56 -16.31
N ILE A 23 -13.10 8.40 -16.93
CA ILE A 23 -11.75 7.92 -17.24
C ILE A 23 -11.21 8.82 -18.34
N ASP A 24 -10.12 9.51 -18.01
CA ASP A 24 -9.41 10.41 -18.91
C ASP A 24 -7.92 10.07 -18.85
N GLY A 25 -7.36 9.62 -19.96
CA GLY A 25 -5.99 9.13 -20.01
C GLY A 25 -5.80 7.78 -19.34
N GLY A 26 -4.60 7.55 -18.84
CA GLY A 26 -4.30 6.36 -18.06
C GLY A 26 -5.00 6.35 -16.71
N PHE A 27 -5.31 5.18 -16.23
CA PHE A 27 -5.98 5.02 -14.93
C PHE A 27 -5.46 3.79 -14.19
N ALA A 28 -5.60 3.82 -12.87
CA ALA A 28 -5.40 2.68 -12.01
C ALA A 28 -6.75 2.32 -11.36
N PHE A 29 -6.87 1.12 -10.84
CA PHE A 29 -8.13 0.67 -10.25
C PHE A 29 -7.93 0.13 -8.84
N LEU A 30 -9.00 0.21 -8.06
CA LEU A 30 -9.14 -0.45 -6.77
C LEU A 30 -10.46 -1.23 -6.81
N PRO A 31 -10.43 -2.56 -6.53
CA PRO A 31 -11.69 -3.30 -6.47
C PRO A 31 -12.54 -2.82 -5.30
N ASN A 32 -13.85 -2.80 -5.49
CA ASN A 32 -14.78 -2.37 -4.44
C ASN A 32 -14.66 -3.22 -3.16
N ARG A 33 -14.28 -4.49 -3.28
CA ARG A 33 -14.09 -5.37 -2.13
C ARG A 33 -12.95 -4.89 -1.21
N PHE A 34 -12.04 -4.07 -1.71
CA PHE A 34 -11.00 -3.46 -0.87
C PHE A 34 -11.60 -2.65 0.27
N LEU A 35 -12.69 -1.94 0.02
CA LEU A 35 -13.45 -1.25 1.06
C LEU A 35 -14.39 -2.19 1.82
N HIS A 36 -15.17 -2.97 1.08
CA HIS A 36 -16.31 -3.70 1.67
C HIS A 36 -15.91 -4.96 2.44
N GLU A 37 -14.75 -5.54 2.15
CA GLU A 37 -14.28 -6.76 2.81
C GLU A 37 -13.21 -6.50 3.87
N GLY A 38 -13.04 -5.26 4.31
CA GLY A 38 -12.23 -4.90 5.46
C GLY A 38 -10.76 -4.62 5.20
N PHE A 39 -10.29 -4.69 3.96
CA PHE A 39 -8.89 -4.40 3.65
C PHE A 39 -8.52 -2.96 3.98
N PHE A 40 -9.33 -2.02 3.54
CA PHE A 40 -9.09 -0.60 3.80
C PHE A 40 -9.05 -0.31 5.31
N ALA A 41 -10.01 -0.84 6.05
CA ALA A 41 -10.10 -0.64 7.49
C ALA A 41 -8.92 -1.27 8.25
N SER A 42 -8.30 -2.32 7.69
CA SER A 42 -7.15 -2.99 8.30
C SER A 42 -5.86 -2.20 8.20
N LEU A 43 -5.84 -1.14 7.40
CA LEU A 43 -4.65 -0.30 7.17
C LEU A 43 -4.73 0.99 7.98
N ASN A 44 -3.59 1.44 8.50
CA ASN A 44 -3.46 2.79 9.05
C ASN A 44 -3.26 3.82 7.93
N HIS A 45 -3.19 5.11 8.28
CA HIS A 45 -3.09 6.18 7.30
C HIS A 45 -1.82 6.10 6.44
N ALA A 46 -0.69 5.78 7.03
CA ALA A 46 0.57 5.68 6.30
C ALA A 46 0.57 4.47 5.35
N GLU A 47 0.02 3.35 5.79
CA GLU A 47 -0.14 2.17 4.94
C GLU A 47 -1.06 2.44 3.75
N ARG A 48 -2.18 3.12 3.99
CA ARG A 48 -3.10 3.54 2.91
C ARG A 48 -2.42 4.45 1.91
N SER A 49 -1.62 5.39 2.39
CA SER A 49 -0.89 6.33 1.54
C SER A 49 0.12 5.60 0.64
N LEU A 50 0.92 4.72 1.20
CA LEU A 50 1.88 3.95 0.41
C LEU A 50 1.17 3.01 -0.56
N TYR A 51 0.13 2.33 -0.11
CA TYR A 51 -0.64 1.43 -0.97
C TYR A 51 -1.26 2.16 -2.16
N LEU A 52 -1.93 3.29 -1.91
CA LEU A 52 -2.52 4.11 -2.99
C LEU A 52 -1.46 4.62 -3.95
N PHE A 53 -0.32 5.07 -3.45
CA PHE A 53 0.81 5.49 -4.28
C PHE A 53 1.26 4.37 -5.22
N LEU A 54 1.43 3.16 -4.69
CA LEU A 54 1.88 2.01 -5.48
C LEU A 54 0.84 1.57 -6.51
N VAL A 55 -0.43 1.67 -6.19
CA VAL A 55 -1.51 1.40 -7.15
C VAL A 55 -1.43 2.38 -8.32
N LEU A 56 -1.26 3.68 -8.02
CA LEU A 56 -1.18 4.72 -9.05
C LEU A 56 0.11 4.67 -9.87
N ALA A 57 1.22 4.26 -9.26
CA ALA A 57 2.51 4.16 -9.91
C ALA A 57 2.67 2.90 -10.75
N GLY A 58 1.84 1.89 -10.52
CA GLY A 58 1.94 0.60 -11.17
C GLY A 58 1.57 0.61 -12.65
N ASP A 59 2.24 -0.25 -13.41
CA ASP A 59 1.85 -0.56 -14.78
C ASP A 59 0.63 -1.51 -14.80
N ARG A 60 0.32 -2.07 -15.99
CA ARG A 60 -0.81 -3.01 -16.12
C ARG A 60 -0.71 -4.24 -15.23
N ASN A 61 0.49 -4.61 -14.82
CA ASN A 61 0.76 -5.76 -13.94
C ASN A 61 0.88 -5.35 -12.47
N GLY A 62 0.70 -4.07 -12.16
CA GLY A 62 0.85 -3.53 -10.82
C GLY A 62 2.31 -3.27 -10.43
N VAL A 63 3.24 -3.31 -11.38
CA VAL A 63 4.68 -3.18 -11.12
C VAL A 63 5.12 -1.73 -11.23
N SER A 64 5.91 -1.27 -10.29
CA SER A 64 6.48 0.07 -10.27
C SER A 64 7.93 0.08 -9.82
N PHE A 65 8.64 1.15 -10.20
CA PHE A 65 10.05 1.38 -9.91
C PHE A 65 10.18 2.77 -9.27
N TYR A 66 10.21 2.82 -7.95
CA TYR A 66 10.43 4.08 -7.24
C TYR A 66 11.45 3.87 -6.14
N ALA A 67 12.46 4.75 -6.12
CA ALA A 67 13.42 4.77 -5.04
C ALA A 67 12.77 5.24 -3.73
N TYR A 68 13.27 4.76 -2.61
CA TYR A 68 12.66 5.04 -1.30
C TYR A 68 12.63 6.54 -0.98
N ASP A 69 13.65 7.29 -1.40
CA ASP A 69 13.74 8.72 -1.17
C ASP A 69 12.59 9.48 -1.85
N ARG A 70 12.25 9.09 -3.09
CA ARG A 70 11.12 9.69 -3.81
C ARG A 70 9.78 9.35 -3.15
N ILE A 71 9.64 8.15 -2.68
CA ILE A 71 8.43 7.71 -1.96
C ILE A 71 8.29 8.49 -0.65
N CYS A 72 9.36 8.56 0.13
CA CYS A 72 9.38 9.31 1.39
C CYS A 72 9.05 10.78 1.18
N ASP A 73 9.65 11.40 0.18
CA ASP A 73 9.38 12.80 -0.14
C ASP A 73 7.92 13.02 -0.56
N THR A 74 7.41 12.17 -1.43
CA THR A 74 6.03 12.29 -1.93
C THR A 74 4.99 12.06 -0.86
N LEU A 75 5.21 11.10 0.03
CA LEU A 75 4.25 10.71 1.05
C LEU A 75 4.50 11.39 2.41
N GLU A 76 5.54 12.19 2.50
CA GLU A 76 5.94 12.85 3.76
C GLU A 76 6.19 11.83 4.88
N LEU A 77 6.86 10.72 4.53
CA LEU A 77 7.26 9.69 5.46
C LEU A 77 8.74 9.80 5.79
N THR A 78 9.09 9.54 7.04
CA THR A 78 10.48 9.31 7.39
C THR A 78 10.94 7.96 6.84
N PRO A 79 12.25 7.74 6.62
CA PRO A 79 12.76 6.42 6.23
C PRO A 79 12.35 5.31 7.19
N ASP A 80 12.29 5.58 8.50
CA ASP A 80 11.84 4.62 9.51
C ASP A 80 10.39 4.23 9.31
N ASP A 81 9.51 5.21 9.15
CA ASP A 81 8.09 4.98 8.92
C ASP A 81 7.85 4.26 7.60
N TYR A 82 8.60 4.62 6.56
CA TYR A 82 8.55 3.94 5.28
C TYR A 82 8.84 2.44 5.40
N LEU A 83 9.90 2.07 6.13
CA LEU A 83 10.27 0.67 6.31
C LEU A 83 9.20 -0.11 7.08
N VAL A 84 8.65 0.48 8.12
CA VAL A 84 7.55 -0.12 8.89
C VAL A 84 6.33 -0.34 8.02
N VAL A 85 5.93 0.66 7.27
CA VAL A 85 4.76 0.62 6.39
C VAL A 85 4.93 -0.40 5.26
N ARG A 86 6.10 -0.41 4.62
CA ARG A 86 6.43 -1.37 3.57
C ARG A 86 6.35 -2.80 4.11
N THR A 87 6.99 -3.06 5.24
CA THR A 87 6.97 -4.38 5.88
C THR A 87 5.56 -4.81 6.23
N SER A 88 4.75 -3.90 6.75
CA SER A 88 3.36 -4.19 7.08
C SER A 88 2.53 -4.57 5.85
N LEU A 89 2.68 -3.85 4.75
CA LEU A 89 1.97 -4.18 3.51
C LEU A 89 2.43 -5.50 2.91
N LEU A 90 3.72 -5.84 3.02
CA LEU A 90 4.25 -7.15 2.63
C LEU A 90 3.63 -8.26 3.49
N ASP A 91 3.58 -8.09 4.79
CA ASP A 91 3.03 -9.07 5.73
C ASP A 91 1.52 -9.27 5.53
N LYS A 92 0.82 -8.23 5.10
CA LYS A 92 -0.61 -8.28 4.80
C LYS A 92 -0.92 -8.87 3.41
N ASP A 93 0.10 -9.29 2.67
CA ASP A 93 -0.03 -9.91 1.36
C ASP A 93 -0.72 -9.00 0.32
N LEU A 94 -0.47 -7.71 0.42
CA LEU A 94 -1.02 -6.71 -0.49
C LEU A 94 -0.03 -6.27 -1.56
N ILE A 95 1.26 -6.38 -1.27
CA ILE A 95 2.34 -6.03 -2.19
C ILE A 95 3.45 -7.09 -2.16
N ALA A 96 4.24 -7.10 -3.21
CA ALA A 96 5.52 -7.78 -3.27
C ALA A 96 6.63 -6.76 -3.54
N PHE A 97 7.84 -7.08 -3.12
CA PHE A 97 9.01 -6.21 -3.29
C PHE A 97 10.26 -7.09 -3.46
N ASP A 98 11.05 -6.81 -4.50
CA ASP A 98 12.26 -7.60 -4.81
C ASP A 98 13.57 -6.81 -4.62
N GLY A 99 13.51 -5.68 -3.92
CA GLY A 99 14.66 -4.80 -3.71
C GLY A 99 14.78 -3.67 -4.74
N GLY A 100 14.16 -3.79 -5.89
CA GLY A 100 14.15 -2.76 -6.94
C GLY A 100 12.77 -2.42 -7.46
N ARG A 101 11.84 -3.36 -7.37
CA ARG A 101 10.50 -3.22 -7.91
C ARG A 101 9.45 -3.54 -6.86
N PHE A 102 8.37 -2.77 -6.90
CA PHE A 102 7.14 -3.10 -6.19
C PHE A 102 6.14 -3.74 -7.13
N GLN A 103 5.31 -4.61 -6.59
CA GLN A 103 4.13 -5.12 -7.29
C GLN A 103 2.94 -5.05 -6.35
N VAL A 104 1.87 -4.40 -6.78
CA VAL A 104 0.58 -4.50 -6.11
C VAL A 104 -0.06 -5.82 -6.51
N LEU A 105 -0.40 -6.63 -5.53
CA LEU A 105 -0.93 -7.97 -5.74
C LEU A 105 -2.45 -7.97 -5.88
N SER A 106 -2.99 -9.02 -6.50
CA SER A 106 -4.42 -9.31 -6.36
C SER A 106 -4.74 -9.48 -4.88
N LEU A 107 -5.92 -9.03 -4.47
CA LEU A 107 -6.32 -9.12 -3.06
C LEU A 107 -6.44 -10.59 -2.64
N PRO A 108 -5.92 -10.94 -1.44
CA PRO A 108 -6.14 -12.27 -0.88
C PRO A 108 -7.63 -12.48 -0.55
N PRO A 109 -8.05 -13.72 -0.22
CA PRO A 109 -9.46 -13.98 0.09
C PRO A 109 -10.04 -13.14 1.23
N ALA A 110 -9.20 -12.79 2.21
CA ALA A 110 -9.57 -11.98 3.36
C ALA A 110 -8.37 -11.18 3.84
N PRO A 111 -8.59 -10.06 4.58
CA PRO A 111 -7.50 -9.33 5.19
C PRO A 111 -6.68 -10.21 6.12
N THR A 112 -5.36 -10.11 6.01
CA THR A 112 -4.42 -10.90 6.83
C THR A 112 -4.15 -10.15 8.13
N VAL A 113 -4.26 -10.85 9.26
CA VAL A 113 -3.77 -10.33 10.53
C VAL A 113 -2.26 -10.52 10.54
N SER A 114 -1.54 -9.40 10.55
CA SER A 114 -0.09 -9.41 10.46
C SER A 114 0.54 -10.06 11.69
N ALA A 115 1.20 -11.20 11.49
CA ALA A 115 2.19 -11.66 12.44
C ALA A 115 3.44 -10.78 12.23
N ARG A 116 3.79 -9.98 13.24
CA ARG A 116 4.99 -9.15 13.19
C ARG A 116 6.22 -10.05 13.02
N ARG A 117 6.86 -9.96 11.87
CA ARG A 117 8.19 -10.52 11.69
C ARG A 117 9.21 -9.66 12.43
N PRO A 118 10.23 -10.28 13.05
CA PRO A 118 11.43 -9.54 13.43
C PRO A 118 11.98 -8.86 12.17
N LEU A 119 12.22 -7.56 12.24
CA LEU A 119 12.63 -6.73 11.10
C LEU A 119 14.01 -7.08 10.53
N VAL A 120 14.80 -7.91 11.21
CA VAL A 120 16.18 -8.15 10.83
C VAL A 120 16.52 -9.63 11.01
N THR A 121 16.29 -10.41 9.97
CA THR A 121 16.96 -11.70 9.77
C THR A 121 18.05 -11.52 8.73
N GLN A 122 19.00 -12.43 8.68
CA GLN A 122 20.04 -12.40 7.65
C GLN A 122 19.48 -12.51 6.25
N GLU A 123 18.38 -13.25 6.07
CA GLU A 123 17.65 -13.34 4.79
C GLU A 123 17.06 -11.99 4.39
N ASP A 124 16.57 -11.21 5.34
CA ASP A 124 16.08 -9.86 5.09
C ASP A 124 17.21 -8.94 4.60
N PHE A 125 18.42 -9.11 5.12
CA PHE A 125 19.61 -8.38 4.65
C PHE A 125 19.95 -8.68 3.19
N GLU A 126 19.84 -9.93 2.78
CA GLU A 126 20.13 -10.34 1.40
C GLU A 126 19.02 -9.98 0.43
N ALA A 127 17.78 -9.89 0.92
CA ALA A 127 16.59 -9.59 0.13
C ALA A 127 16.27 -8.09 0.03
N HIS A 128 16.86 -7.25 0.88
CA HIS A 128 16.52 -5.84 0.99
C HIS A 128 17.38 -4.96 0.09
N ASP A 129 16.79 -3.83 -0.33
CA ASP A 129 17.45 -2.82 -1.14
C ASP A 129 18.54 -2.07 -0.35
N PRO A 130 19.42 -1.32 -1.04
CA PRO A 130 20.48 -0.55 -0.38
C PRO A 130 19.99 0.45 0.66
N ALA A 131 18.77 0.97 0.51
CA ALA A 131 18.19 1.91 1.46
C ALA A 131 17.91 1.26 2.81
N THR A 132 17.36 0.05 2.81
CA THR A 132 17.10 -0.74 4.01
C THR A 132 18.40 -1.07 4.72
N ILE A 133 19.42 -1.49 3.99
CA ILE A 133 20.75 -1.80 4.55
C ILE A 133 21.37 -0.56 5.19
N ARG A 134 21.34 0.59 4.53
CA ARG A 134 21.81 1.87 5.09
C ARG A 134 21.09 2.23 6.36
N HIS A 135 19.78 2.08 6.39
CA HIS A 135 18.96 2.39 7.53
C HIS A 135 19.32 1.50 8.73
N ILE A 136 19.47 0.21 8.50
CA ILE A 136 19.86 -0.75 9.56
C ILE A 136 21.23 -0.41 10.12
N ILE A 137 22.21 -0.09 9.28
CA ILE A 137 23.54 0.32 9.70
C ILE A 137 23.48 1.61 10.53
N ARG A 138 22.74 2.60 10.08
CA ARG A 138 22.59 3.89 10.77
C ARG A 138 21.93 3.70 12.15
N SER A 139 20.87 2.91 12.23
CA SER A 139 20.21 2.58 13.49
C SER A 139 21.12 1.83 14.46
N SER A 140 21.98 0.95 13.96
CA SER A 140 22.97 0.23 14.79
C SER A 140 24.02 1.15 15.35
N LEU A 141 24.44 2.16 14.60
CA LEU A 141 25.42 3.15 15.05
C LEU A 141 24.83 4.09 16.11
N ASP A 142 23.59 4.50 15.96
CA ASP A 142 22.91 5.38 16.92
C ASP A 142 22.67 4.67 18.27
N ARG A 143 22.47 3.37 18.28
CA ARG A 143 22.32 2.59 19.52
C ARG A 143 23.60 2.39 20.32
N ARG A 144 24.76 2.67 19.75
CA ARG A 144 26.08 2.52 20.40
C ARG A 144 26.58 3.79 21.06
N ARG A 145 25.84 4.87 20.99
CA ARG A 145 26.16 6.13 21.66
C ARG A 145 25.57 6.25 23.04
#